data_402c2ae20bdc0111c72097f4de4c3682
#
_entry.id   402c2ae20bdc0111c72097f4de4c3682
#
_cell.length_a   1.000
_cell.length_b   1.000
_cell.length_c   1.000
_cell.angle_alpha   90.00
_cell.angle_beta   90.00
_cell.angle_gamma   90.00
#
_symmetry.space_group_name_H-M   'P 1'
#
loop_
_entity.id
_entity.type
_entity.pdbx_description
1 polymer ?
#
loop_
_entity_poly.entity_id
_entity_poly.type
_entity_poly.pdbx_seq_one_letter_code
_entity_poly.pdbx_strand_id
1 'polypeptide(L)'
;MSTVSQDGGTSRLRGILDPATHDAIMAAAERIKSLRCKRIARDEVNQPTINNWLEAMGIDNPRFKAGEAPPTMAQVWTMYGLGGKAGPDDPLHAMMNVLTEAGFTGVLGTNSEQKYDRYLRVGEHVRVETALDSIVGPKATGMGVGYFVTSRSTWYVGDEKVASMLFRVLKFIPKGAA
;
A
#
# COMPACT_ATOMS: atom_id res chain seq x y z
N MET A 1 -16.66 -32.93 -29.13
CA MET A 1 -17.17 -31.56 -29.00
C MET A 1 -17.66 -31.39 -27.59
N SER A 2 -16.82 -30.83 -26.72
CA SER A 2 -17.19 -30.56 -25.31
C SER A 2 -17.62 -29.09 -25.22
N THR A 3 -18.89 -28.87 -24.96
CA THR A 3 -19.45 -27.56 -24.63
C THR A 3 -18.97 -27.19 -23.23
N VAL A 4 -17.99 -26.30 -23.13
CA VAL A 4 -17.60 -25.70 -21.87
C VAL A 4 -18.72 -24.76 -21.43
N SER A 5 -19.31 -25.06 -20.28
CA SER A 5 -20.40 -24.30 -19.66
C SER A 5 -19.93 -22.88 -19.34
N GLN A 6 -20.41 -21.88 -20.05
CA GLN A 6 -20.17 -20.44 -19.82
C GLN A 6 -21.02 -19.87 -18.68
N ASP A 7 -21.88 -20.67 -18.06
CA ASP A 7 -22.88 -20.19 -17.08
C ASP A 7 -22.33 -19.98 -15.65
N GLY A 8 -21.29 -20.69 -15.27
CA GLY A 8 -20.73 -20.61 -13.90
C GLY A 8 -20.06 -19.27 -13.59
N GLY A 9 -19.43 -18.66 -14.57
CA GLY A 9 -18.70 -17.40 -14.40
C GLY A 9 -19.58 -16.17 -14.20
N THR A 10 -20.66 -16.10 -14.98
CA THR A 10 -21.61 -14.97 -14.91
C THR A 10 -22.38 -14.97 -13.60
N SER A 11 -22.73 -16.15 -13.08
CA SER A 11 -23.42 -16.32 -11.79
C SER A 11 -22.53 -15.89 -10.61
N ARG A 12 -21.23 -16.28 -10.63
CA ARG A 12 -20.25 -15.92 -9.60
C ARG A 12 -19.99 -14.41 -9.56
N LEU A 13 -19.83 -13.76 -10.71
CA LEU A 13 -19.65 -12.31 -10.78
C LEU A 13 -20.87 -11.54 -10.27
N ARG A 14 -22.08 -12.01 -10.56
CA ARG A 14 -23.32 -11.41 -10.01
C ARG A 14 -23.35 -11.46 -8.49
N GLY A 15 -22.95 -12.58 -7.85
CA GLY A 15 -22.90 -12.69 -6.40
C GLY A 15 -21.83 -11.78 -5.75
N ILE A 16 -20.68 -11.62 -6.41
CA ILE A 16 -19.58 -10.76 -5.91
C ILE A 16 -19.90 -9.26 -6.08
N LEU A 17 -20.68 -8.91 -7.09
CA LEU A 17 -21.05 -7.52 -7.40
C LEU A 17 -22.45 -7.14 -6.89
N ASP A 18 -23.09 -8.00 -6.08
CA ASP A 18 -24.39 -7.69 -5.53
C ASP A 18 -24.32 -6.54 -4.50
N PRO A 19 -25.43 -5.81 -4.28
CA PRO A 19 -25.48 -4.69 -3.34
C PRO A 19 -25.09 -5.08 -1.91
N ALA A 20 -25.44 -6.26 -1.44
CA ALA A 20 -25.15 -6.70 -0.07
C ALA A 20 -23.65 -6.89 0.14
N THR A 21 -22.93 -7.46 -0.84
CA THR A 21 -21.47 -7.57 -0.83
C THR A 21 -20.81 -6.18 -0.85
N HIS A 22 -21.32 -5.26 -1.68
CA HIS A 22 -20.82 -3.88 -1.69
C HIS A 22 -21.00 -3.20 -0.32
N ASP A 23 -22.20 -3.28 0.27
CA ASP A 23 -22.50 -2.67 1.57
C ASP A 23 -21.62 -3.26 2.68
N ALA A 24 -21.37 -4.56 2.67
CA ALA A 24 -20.47 -5.23 3.61
C ALA A 24 -19.01 -4.72 3.48
N ILE A 25 -18.53 -4.54 2.25
CA ILE A 25 -17.20 -3.98 1.97
C ILE A 25 -17.11 -2.54 2.48
N MET A 26 -18.11 -1.70 2.22
CA MET A 26 -18.12 -0.31 2.66
C MET A 26 -18.24 -0.19 4.18
N ALA A 27 -19.04 -1.02 4.83
CA ALA A 27 -19.12 -1.10 6.28
C ALA A 27 -17.79 -1.54 6.93
N ALA A 28 -17.09 -2.49 6.32
CA ALA A 28 -15.74 -2.88 6.74
C ALA A 28 -14.75 -1.71 6.58
N ALA A 29 -14.81 -1.00 5.46
CA ALA A 29 -13.97 0.17 5.21
C ALA A 29 -14.14 1.26 6.26
N GLU A 30 -15.38 1.57 6.69
CA GLU A 30 -15.62 2.56 7.74
C GLU A 30 -14.99 2.14 9.09
N ARG A 31 -15.04 0.86 9.44
CA ARG A 31 -14.34 0.35 10.64
C ARG A 31 -12.82 0.46 10.50
N ILE A 32 -12.29 0.11 9.32
CA ILE A 32 -10.85 0.14 9.04
C ILE A 32 -10.30 1.57 9.00
N LYS A 33 -11.08 2.57 8.61
CA LYS A 33 -10.69 4.00 8.64
C LYS A 33 -10.29 4.49 10.04
N SER A 34 -10.78 3.86 11.10
CA SER A 34 -10.39 4.19 12.47
C SER A 34 -9.01 3.61 12.86
N LEU A 35 -8.53 2.60 12.15
CA LEU A 35 -7.24 1.97 12.44
C LEU A 35 -6.08 2.92 12.12
N ARG A 36 -5.05 2.84 12.95
CA ARG A 36 -3.77 3.55 12.77
C ARG A 36 -2.65 2.59 13.07
N CYS A 37 -1.94 2.17 12.05
CA CYS A 37 -0.73 1.38 12.24
C CYS A 37 0.46 2.32 12.47
N LYS A 38 1.18 2.08 13.55
CA LYS A 38 2.42 2.80 13.86
C LYS A 38 3.59 1.82 13.84
N ARG A 39 4.62 2.15 13.09
CA ARG A 39 5.87 1.38 13.09
C ARG A 39 7.05 2.31 13.31
N ILE A 40 7.98 1.85 14.13
CA ILE A 40 9.27 2.52 14.35
C ILE A 40 10.29 1.75 13.51
N ALA A 41 11.18 2.47 12.84
CA ALA A 41 12.30 1.86 12.14
C ALA A 41 13.12 1.00 13.11
N ARG A 42 13.54 -0.18 12.65
CA ARG A 42 14.38 -1.07 13.44
C ARG A 42 15.76 -0.45 13.71
N ASP A 43 16.28 0.22 12.71
CA ASP A 43 17.60 0.84 12.72
C ASP A 43 17.46 2.34 12.43
N GLU A 44 18.40 3.14 12.91
CA GLU A 44 18.52 4.55 12.54
C GLU A 44 18.90 4.70 11.07
N VAL A 45 18.61 5.86 10.50
CA VAL A 45 19.14 6.26 9.19
C VAL A 45 20.67 6.16 9.26
N ASN A 46 21.26 5.38 8.34
CA ASN A 46 22.69 5.10 8.41
C ASN A 46 23.35 5.19 7.02
N GLN A 47 24.61 5.58 7.02
CA GLN A 47 25.39 5.80 5.80
C GLN A 47 25.58 4.52 4.96
N PRO A 48 25.85 3.33 5.53
CA PRO A 48 25.99 2.12 4.73
C PRO A 48 24.75 1.81 3.88
N THR A 49 23.55 1.95 4.43
CA THR A 49 22.30 1.73 3.68
C THR A 49 22.11 2.79 2.59
N ILE A 50 22.45 4.06 2.87
CA ILE A 50 22.44 5.13 1.87
C ILE A 50 23.43 4.80 0.74
N ASN A 51 24.65 4.40 1.06
CA ASN A 51 25.67 4.06 0.06
C ASN A 51 25.21 2.92 -0.86
N ASN A 52 24.65 1.84 -0.28
CA ASN A 52 24.11 0.72 -1.06
C ASN A 52 23.00 1.18 -2.02
N TRP A 53 22.12 2.08 -1.57
CA TRP A 53 21.07 2.65 -2.41
C TRP A 53 21.64 3.50 -3.55
N LEU A 54 22.61 4.38 -3.25
CA LEU A 54 23.25 5.24 -4.24
C LEU A 54 23.96 4.41 -5.32
N GLU A 55 24.66 3.36 -4.90
CA GLU A 55 25.38 2.44 -5.80
C GLU A 55 24.37 1.68 -6.70
N ALA A 56 23.32 1.10 -6.13
CA ALA A 56 22.30 0.38 -6.87
C ALA A 56 21.56 1.26 -7.90
N MET A 57 21.39 2.56 -7.59
CA MET A 57 20.67 3.51 -8.44
C MET A 57 21.60 4.32 -9.36
N GLY A 58 22.92 4.15 -9.27
CA GLY A 58 23.90 4.92 -10.03
C GLY A 58 23.89 6.41 -9.72
N ILE A 59 23.60 6.78 -8.46
CA ILE A 59 23.47 8.19 -8.04
C ILE A 59 24.79 8.67 -7.45
N ASP A 60 25.36 9.72 -8.02
CA ASP A 60 26.51 10.45 -7.47
C ASP A 60 26.09 11.85 -7.02
N ASN A 61 25.75 12.00 -5.74
CA ASN A 61 25.35 13.27 -5.14
C ASN A 61 26.12 13.50 -3.83
N PRO A 62 26.89 14.60 -3.71
CA PRO A 62 27.71 14.86 -2.54
C PRO A 62 26.88 15.05 -1.25
N ARG A 63 25.65 15.55 -1.34
CA ARG A 63 24.76 15.68 -0.16
C ARG A 63 24.45 14.33 0.47
N PHE A 64 24.18 13.32 -0.36
CA PHE A 64 23.85 11.98 0.12
C PHE A 64 25.09 11.26 0.66
N LYS A 65 26.24 11.50 0.06
CA LYS A 65 27.52 11.03 0.60
C LYS A 65 27.88 11.67 1.94
N ALA A 66 27.37 12.88 2.20
CA ALA A 66 27.57 13.64 3.42
C ALA A 66 26.52 13.38 4.52
N GLY A 67 25.71 12.34 4.41
CA GLY A 67 24.78 11.92 5.47
C GLY A 67 23.34 12.33 5.30
N GLU A 68 22.93 12.94 4.18
CA GLU A 68 21.51 13.09 3.86
C GLU A 68 21.02 11.86 3.08
N ALA A 69 19.88 11.30 3.46
CA ALA A 69 19.27 10.21 2.72
C ALA A 69 18.51 10.76 1.50
N PRO A 70 18.60 10.11 0.32
CA PRO A 70 17.70 10.40 -0.79
C PRO A 70 16.24 10.40 -0.34
N PRO A 71 15.40 11.34 -0.79
CA PRO A 71 14.01 11.47 -0.31
C PRO A 71 13.19 10.20 -0.53
N THR A 72 13.41 9.49 -1.63
CA THR A 72 12.74 8.22 -1.94
C THR A 72 13.03 7.10 -0.93
N MET A 73 14.08 7.23 -0.12
CA MET A 73 14.40 6.28 0.95
C MET A 73 13.52 6.45 2.21
N ALA A 74 12.64 7.46 2.29
CA ALA A 74 11.82 7.67 3.48
C ALA A 74 11.07 6.40 3.94
N GLN A 75 10.57 5.61 3.00
CA GLN A 75 9.89 4.35 3.29
C GLN A 75 10.83 3.19 3.66
N VAL A 76 12.09 3.23 3.21
CA VAL A 76 13.05 2.11 3.36
C VAL A 76 13.27 1.76 4.82
N TRP A 77 13.43 2.77 5.67
CA TRP A 77 13.71 2.60 7.11
C TRP A 77 12.61 1.89 7.87
N THR A 78 11.36 2.03 7.42
CA THR A 78 10.16 1.47 8.05
C THR A 78 9.57 0.28 7.30
N MET A 79 10.27 -0.28 6.32
CA MET A 79 9.86 -1.51 5.63
C MET A 79 9.90 -2.69 6.60
N TYR A 80 8.99 -3.64 6.38
CA TYR A 80 9.09 -4.94 7.06
C TYR A 80 10.39 -5.63 6.64
N GLY A 81 11.09 -6.24 7.58
CA GLY A 81 12.28 -7.03 7.27
C GLY A 81 11.94 -8.26 6.42
N LEU A 82 12.98 -8.96 5.95
CA LEU A 82 12.81 -10.20 5.20
C LEU A 82 11.95 -11.20 6.00
N GLY A 83 10.86 -11.65 5.40
CA GLY A 83 9.87 -12.52 6.07
C GLY A 83 8.92 -11.79 7.03
N GLY A 84 9.07 -10.48 7.22
CA GLY A 84 8.15 -9.67 8.00
C GLY A 84 6.78 -9.54 7.32
N LYS A 85 5.73 -9.49 8.15
CA LYS A 85 4.35 -9.36 7.68
C LYS A 85 3.68 -8.14 8.30
N ALA A 86 2.74 -7.53 7.57
CA ALA A 86 1.88 -6.50 8.11
C ALA A 86 1.07 -7.04 9.30
N GLY A 87 0.97 -6.25 10.36
CA GLY A 87 0.11 -6.56 11.50
C GLY A 87 -1.38 -6.43 11.19
N PRO A 88 -2.25 -6.93 12.06
CA PRO A 88 -3.70 -6.85 11.89
C PRO A 88 -4.22 -5.40 11.98
N ASP A 89 -3.44 -4.50 12.52
CA ASP A 89 -3.70 -3.06 12.65
C ASP A 89 -3.27 -2.25 11.41
N ASP A 90 -2.61 -2.87 10.42
CA ASP A 90 -2.28 -2.23 9.14
C ASP A 90 -3.55 -2.05 8.30
N PRO A 91 -4.04 -0.80 8.11
CA PRO A 91 -5.34 -0.57 7.49
C PRO A 91 -5.36 -0.90 5.99
N LEU A 92 -4.24 -0.78 5.28
CA LEU A 92 -4.17 -1.20 3.89
C LEU A 92 -4.29 -2.72 3.79
N HIS A 93 -3.51 -3.45 4.60
CA HIS A 93 -3.54 -4.90 4.62
C HIS A 93 -4.93 -5.43 5.03
N ALA A 94 -5.54 -4.86 6.07
CA ALA A 94 -6.88 -5.22 6.52
C ALA A 94 -7.91 -5.05 5.39
N MET A 95 -7.88 -3.91 4.66
CA MET A 95 -8.80 -3.67 3.55
C MET A 95 -8.54 -4.61 2.37
N MET A 96 -7.27 -4.91 2.06
CA MET A 96 -6.91 -5.87 1.02
C MET A 96 -7.44 -7.29 1.33
N ASN A 97 -7.43 -7.70 2.60
CA ASN A 97 -7.97 -8.99 3.04
C ASN A 97 -9.49 -9.05 2.87
N VAL A 98 -10.22 -8.02 3.32
CA VAL A 98 -11.69 -7.90 3.12
C VAL A 98 -12.05 -8.09 1.65
N LEU A 99 -11.33 -7.39 0.75
CA LEU A 99 -11.57 -7.51 -0.68
C LEU A 99 -11.18 -8.88 -1.24
N THR A 100 -10.12 -9.52 -0.72
CA THR A 100 -9.74 -10.87 -1.12
C THR A 100 -10.82 -11.89 -0.74
N GLU A 101 -11.33 -11.83 0.48
CA GLU A 101 -12.42 -12.67 0.98
C GLU A 101 -13.71 -12.47 0.19
N ALA A 102 -13.97 -11.24 -0.25
CA ALA A 102 -15.07 -10.92 -1.16
C ALA A 102 -14.83 -11.33 -2.63
N GLY A 103 -13.70 -12.01 -2.94
CA GLY A 103 -13.41 -12.57 -4.27
C GLY A 103 -12.59 -11.67 -5.21
N PHE A 104 -12.17 -10.48 -4.77
CA PHE A 104 -11.28 -9.60 -5.55
C PHE A 104 -9.82 -10.04 -5.34
N THR A 105 -9.35 -11.03 -6.10
CA THR A 105 -8.05 -11.68 -5.90
C THR A 105 -6.88 -10.99 -6.58
N GLY A 106 -7.11 -10.30 -7.71
CA GLY A 106 -6.08 -9.56 -8.43
C GLY A 106 -5.63 -8.32 -7.66
N VAL A 107 -4.36 -7.96 -7.79
CA VAL A 107 -3.76 -6.79 -7.13
C VAL A 107 -2.82 -6.05 -8.09
N LEU A 108 -2.92 -4.71 -8.11
CA LEU A 108 -2.06 -3.86 -8.92
C LEU A 108 -1.86 -2.51 -8.22
N GLY A 109 -0.62 -2.11 -7.99
CA GLY A 109 -0.27 -0.74 -7.60
C GLY A 109 -0.53 0.20 -8.78
N THR A 110 -1.31 1.26 -8.57
CA THR A 110 -1.73 2.16 -9.65
C THR A 110 -1.12 3.54 -9.57
N ASN A 111 -1.06 4.11 -8.37
CA ASN A 111 -0.57 5.48 -8.17
C ASN A 111 0.23 5.59 -6.89
N SER A 112 1.25 6.44 -6.94
CA SER A 112 1.97 6.91 -5.75
C SER A 112 2.14 8.43 -5.87
N GLU A 113 1.73 9.16 -4.84
CA GLU A 113 1.97 10.59 -4.68
C GLU A 113 2.75 10.79 -3.39
N GLN A 114 3.92 11.42 -3.50
CA GLN A 114 4.84 11.57 -2.37
C GLN A 114 5.19 13.03 -2.17
N LYS A 115 5.23 13.45 -0.91
CA LYS A 115 5.66 14.77 -0.49
C LYS A 115 6.75 14.62 0.56
N TYR A 116 7.84 15.33 0.35
CA TYR A 116 8.99 15.38 1.25
C TYR A 116 9.11 16.79 1.82
N ASP A 117 8.90 16.92 3.13
CA ASP A 117 9.01 18.22 3.80
C ASP A 117 10.49 18.56 4.07
N ARG A 118 11.32 17.54 4.36
CA ARG A 118 12.78 17.60 4.35
C ARG A 118 13.41 16.23 4.09
N TYR A 119 14.70 16.20 3.88
CA TYR A 119 15.47 14.95 3.78
C TYR A 119 15.83 14.43 5.17
N LEU A 120 15.87 13.11 5.28
CA LEU A 120 16.33 12.41 6.47
C LEU A 120 17.86 12.50 6.58
N ARG A 121 18.39 12.43 7.80
CA ARG A 121 19.82 12.48 8.09
C ARG A 121 20.28 11.26 8.86
N VAL A 122 21.54 10.89 8.67
CA VAL A 122 22.18 9.82 9.45
C VAL A 122 22.02 10.08 10.95
N GLY A 123 21.67 9.04 11.70
CA GLY A 123 21.38 9.08 13.15
C GLY A 123 19.93 9.37 13.49
N GLU A 124 19.08 9.74 12.54
CA GLU A 124 17.66 9.95 12.81
C GLU A 124 16.89 8.63 12.91
N HIS A 125 15.98 8.54 13.88
CA HIS A 125 15.10 7.39 14.08
C HIS A 125 13.72 7.68 13.51
N VAL A 126 13.32 6.92 12.51
CA VAL A 126 12.11 7.17 11.71
C VAL A 126 10.93 6.38 12.26
N ARG A 127 9.78 7.03 12.35
CA ARG A 127 8.49 6.42 12.64
C ARG A 127 7.53 6.64 11.47
N VAL A 128 6.73 5.64 11.11
CA VAL A 128 5.63 5.79 10.14
C VAL A 128 4.28 5.54 10.79
N GLU A 129 3.31 6.35 10.42
CA GLU A 129 1.89 6.12 10.69
C GLU A 129 1.16 5.89 9.39
N THR A 130 0.36 4.80 9.33
CA THR A 130 -0.42 4.43 8.15
C THR A 130 -1.91 4.42 8.49
N ALA A 131 -2.72 4.99 7.59
CA ALA A 131 -4.17 5.06 7.68
C ALA A 131 -4.81 4.69 6.33
N LEU A 132 -6.03 4.20 6.35
CA LEU A 132 -6.87 4.12 5.16
C LEU A 132 -7.35 5.54 4.80
N ASP A 133 -7.01 5.99 3.58
CA ASP A 133 -7.44 7.31 3.08
C ASP A 133 -8.81 7.20 2.40
N SER A 134 -8.94 6.30 1.43
CA SER A 134 -10.18 6.13 0.70
C SER A 134 -10.32 4.74 0.07
N ILE A 135 -11.57 4.38 -0.21
CA ILE A 135 -11.93 3.25 -1.07
C ILE A 135 -12.97 3.73 -2.09
N VAL A 136 -12.79 3.36 -3.34
CA VAL A 136 -13.68 3.74 -4.44
C VAL A 136 -13.92 2.53 -5.36
N GLY A 137 -15.18 2.20 -5.57
CA GLY A 137 -15.59 1.10 -6.44
C GLY A 137 -17.01 0.61 -6.11
N PRO A 138 -17.46 -0.49 -6.74
CA PRO A 138 -16.72 -1.22 -7.79
C PRO A 138 -16.66 -0.42 -9.10
N LYS A 139 -15.54 -0.54 -9.82
CA LYS A 139 -15.35 0.08 -11.14
C LYS A 139 -14.87 -0.96 -12.17
N ALA A 140 -15.40 -0.87 -13.38
CA ALA A 140 -14.87 -1.60 -14.52
C ALA A 140 -13.55 -0.97 -14.98
N THR A 141 -12.54 -1.81 -15.22
CA THR A 141 -11.20 -1.42 -15.67
C THR A 141 -10.70 -2.31 -16.78
N GLY A 142 -9.58 -1.97 -17.39
CA GLY A 142 -8.89 -2.84 -18.34
C GLY A 142 -8.54 -4.22 -17.79
N MET A 143 -8.26 -4.32 -16.49
CA MET A 143 -7.87 -5.56 -15.80
C MET A 143 -9.05 -6.40 -15.32
N GLY A 144 -10.22 -5.80 -15.15
CA GLY A 144 -11.42 -6.42 -14.58
C GLY A 144 -12.22 -5.43 -13.76
N VAL A 145 -13.14 -5.93 -12.94
CA VAL A 145 -13.94 -5.10 -12.03
C VAL A 145 -13.31 -5.10 -10.64
N GLY A 146 -13.19 -3.94 -10.00
CA GLY A 146 -12.54 -3.86 -8.70
C GLY A 146 -12.71 -2.56 -7.95
N TYR A 147 -12.02 -2.49 -6.82
CA TYR A 147 -11.97 -1.35 -5.91
C TYR A 147 -10.57 -0.75 -5.89
N PHE A 148 -10.51 0.58 -5.92
CA PHE A 148 -9.30 1.34 -5.65
C PHE A 148 -9.22 1.62 -4.16
N VAL A 149 -8.17 1.15 -3.52
CA VAL A 149 -7.88 1.38 -2.11
C VAL A 149 -6.70 2.33 -2.03
N THR A 150 -6.86 3.45 -1.35
CA THR A 150 -5.78 4.42 -1.13
C THR A 150 -5.40 4.42 0.34
N SER A 151 -4.13 4.22 0.65
CA SER A 151 -3.56 4.40 1.98
C SER A 151 -2.75 5.68 2.04
N ARG A 152 -2.70 6.28 3.23
CA ARG A 152 -1.83 7.40 3.57
C ARG A 152 -0.78 6.94 4.56
N SER A 153 0.49 7.08 4.21
CA SER A 153 1.62 6.92 5.12
C SER A 153 2.24 8.27 5.42
N THR A 154 2.58 8.51 6.68
CA THR A 154 3.25 9.75 7.12
C THR A 154 4.45 9.36 7.97
N TRP A 155 5.62 9.88 7.61
CA TRP A 155 6.89 9.63 8.32
C TRP A 155 7.24 10.79 9.21
N TYR A 156 7.78 10.45 10.38
CA TYR A 156 8.16 11.39 11.44
C TYR A 156 9.55 11.07 11.96
N VAL A 157 10.23 12.11 12.42
CA VAL A 157 11.42 12.05 13.29
C VAL A 157 11.05 12.78 14.58
N GLY A 158 10.97 12.07 15.69
CA GLY A 158 10.28 12.61 16.87
C GLY A 158 8.84 12.97 16.54
N ASP A 159 8.48 14.24 16.75
CA ASP A 159 7.14 14.77 16.42
C ASP A 159 7.12 15.55 15.09
N GLU A 160 8.28 15.72 14.45
CA GLU A 160 8.38 16.41 13.16
C GLU A 160 7.95 15.50 12.01
N LYS A 161 6.94 15.94 11.25
CA LYS A 161 6.58 15.31 9.99
C LYS A 161 7.65 15.61 8.95
N VAL A 162 8.22 14.57 8.34
CA VAL A 162 9.29 14.70 7.35
C VAL A 162 8.87 14.30 5.94
N ALA A 163 7.89 13.40 5.81
CA ALA A 163 7.39 12.98 4.51
C ALA A 163 5.96 12.43 4.62
N SER A 164 5.27 12.36 3.48
CA SER A 164 3.99 11.65 3.36
C SER A 164 3.83 11.03 1.98
N MET A 165 3.03 9.97 1.91
CA MET A 165 2.72 9.25 0.67
C MET A 165 1.24 8.87 0.65
N LEU A 166 0.58 9.10 -0.49
CA LEU A 166 -0.63 8.41 -0.87
C LEU A 166 -0.25 7.27 -1.81
N PHE A 167 -0.64 6.06 -1.46
CA PHE A 167 -0.41 4.89 -2.29
C PHE A 167 -1.75 4.24 -2.63
N ARG A 168 -2.03 4.09 -3.93
CA ARG A 168 -3.28 3.52 -4.43
C ARG A 168 -3.04 2.17 -5.06
N VAL A 169 -3.87 1.22 -4.66
CA VAL A 169 -3.89 -0.15 -5.16
C VAL A 169 -5.27 -0.44 -5.76
N LEU A 170 -5.29 -1.07 -6.93
CA LEU A 170 -6.48 -1.69 -7.48
C LEU A 170 -6.55 -3.15 -7.01
N LYS A 171 -7.63 -3.51 -6.35
CA LYS A 171 -7.99 -4.89 -6.00
C LYS A 171 -9.16 -5.31 -6.88
N PHE A 172 -9.00 -6.37 -7.70
CA PHE A 172 -9.93 -6.66 -8.79
C PHE A 172 -10.18 -8.15 -9.01
N ILE A 173 -11.28 -8.45 -9.67
CA ILE A 173 -11.57 -9.77 -10.25
C ILE A 173 -10.99 -9.75 -11.67
N PRO A 174 -9.97 -10.59 -11.98
CA PRO A 174 -9.37 -10.62 -13.31
C PRO A 174 -10.40 -10.99 -14.39
N LYS A 175 -10.26 -10.39 -15.58
CA LYS A 175 -11.03 -10.81 -16.76
C LYS A 175 -10.72 -12.28 -17.07
N GLY A 176 -11.75 -13.09 -17.25
CA GLY A 176 -11.61 -14.52 -17.54
C GLY A 176 -11.37 -15.41 -16.32
N ALA A 177 -11.39 -14.88 -15.09
CA ALA A 177 -11.37 -15.64 -13.85
C ALA A 177 -12.78 -16.03 -13.35
N ALA A 178 -13.77 -15.90 -14.21
CA ALA A 178 -15.17 -16.22 -13.98
C ALA A 178 -15.54 -17.55 -14.61
#